data_6401955e40d26ac18cfdf8cf04993df6
#
_entry.id   6401955e40d26ac18cfdf8cf04993df6
#
_cell.length_a   1.000
_cell.length_b   1.000
_cell.length_c   1.000
_cell.angle_alpha   90.00
_cell.angle_beta   90.00
_cell.angle_gamma   90.00
#
_symmetry.space_group_name_H-M   'P 1'
#
loop_
_entity.id
_entity.type
_entity.pdbx_description
1 polymer ?
#
loop_
_entity_poly.entity_id
_entity_poly.type
_entity_poly.pdbx_seq_one_letter_code
_entity_poly.pdbx_strand_id
1 'polypeptide(L)'
;ANAVVYQIYPRSFQDTNGDGVGDLKGITSRLDYLADLGVDVLWLSPVYRSPQDDNGYDISDYQDIDPLFGTLEDMDELLAEAHKRGLKIVMDLVVNHTSDEHAWFQASRDKDDPHADWYWWRPARPGHEPGTPGAEPNQWGSYFGGSAWEYDPKRGEYFFHQYSKKQPDLNWENPEVRKAVYKMMNWWMDRGIDGFRMDVITQVSKTVDKNGKLPGEDGCEIEDYPVGEEGYSSPFPWCSDGPRIDEFLAEMRREVFEGREGYMNVGEAPGITPARNEHVT
;
A
#
# COMPACT_ATOMS: atom_id res chain seq x y z
N ALA A 1 -12.90 23.16 4.00
CA ALA A 1 -14.27 22.64 4.10
C ALA A 1 -14.35 21.66 5.26
N ASN A 2 -15.42 21.73 6.04
CA ASN A 2 -15.63 20.83 7.18
C ASN A 2 -16.40 19.61 6.67
N ALA A 3 -15.71 18.51 6.34
CA ALA A 3 -16.33 17.28 5.93
C ALA A 3 -16.31 16.25 7.08
N VAL A 4 -17.41 15.54 7.27
CA VAL A 4 -17.50 14.41 8.21
C VAL A 4 -17.21 13.13 7.44
N VAL A 5 -16.14 12.44 7.81
CA VAL A 5 -15.73 11.18 7.18
C VAL A 5 -16.17 10.01 8.07
N TYR A 6 -16.83 9.03 7.47
CA TYR A 6 -17.26 7.80 8.12
C TYR A 6 -16.50 6.61 7.53
N GLN A 7 -15.75 5.89 8.34
CA GLN A 7 -15.06 4.68 7.90
C GLN A 7 -16.03 3.50 7.88
N ILE A 8 -16.04 2.77 6.78
CA ILE A 8 -16.74 1.49 6.66
C ILE A 8 -15.71 0.37 6.55
N TYR A 9 -15.81 -0.59 7.47
CA TYR A 9 -15.14 -1.88 7.32
C TYR A 9 -16.12 -2.85 6.64
N PRO A 10 -16.00 -3.09 5.32
CA PRO A 10 -17.02 -3.76 4.54
C PRO A 10 -17.38 -5.14 5.06
N ARG A 11 -16.40 -5.89 5.52
CA ARG A 11 -16.57 -7.25 6.06
C ARG A 11 -17.63 -7.36 7.17
N SER A 12 -17.79 -6.33 7.99
CA SER A 12 -18.68 -6.37 9.17
C SER A 12 -19.85 -5.38 9.10
N PHE A 13 -20.03 -4.68 7.99
CA PHE A 13 -21.01 -3.59 7.93
C PHE A 13 -22.44 -4.10 7.66
N GLN A 14 -22.67 -4.80 6.55
CA GLN A 14 -23.97 -5.35 6.19
C GLN A 14 -23.80 -6.52 5.19
N ASP A 15 -24.23 -7.68 5.60
CA ASP A 15 -24.30 -8.90 4.78
C ASP A 15 -25.65 -8.96 4.05
N THR A 16 -25.63 -9.14 2.74
CA THR A 16 -26.85 -9.26 1.91
C THR A 16 -27.11 -10.64 1.35
N ASN A 17 -26.11 -11.54 1.38
CA ASN A 17 -26.22 -12.88 0.81
C ASN A 17 -26.28 -14.01 1.86
N GLY A 18 -26.09 -13.66 3.15
CA GLY A 18 -26.20 -14.60 4.26
C GLY A 18 -24.96 -15.47 4.48
N ASP A 19 -23.80 -15.07 3.94
CA ASP A 19 -22.55 -15.81 4.12
C ASP A 19 -21.78 -15.43 5.39
N GLY A 20 -22.29 -14.47 6.15
CA GLY A 20 -21.68 -13.99 7.39
C GLY A 20 -20.64 -12.89 7.17
N VAL A 21 -20.46 -12.41 5.96
CA VAL A 21 -19.53 -11.35 5.57
C VAL A 21 -20.28 -10.20 4.93
N GLY A 22 -20.01 -8.97 5.39
CA GLY A 22 -20.55 -7.76 4.78
C GLY A 22 -20.07 -7.58 3.35
N ASP A 23 -20.87 -6.91 2.53
CA ASP A 23 -20.61 -6.75 1.10
C ASP A 23 -20.96 -5.35 0.57
N LEU A 24 -20.58 -5.06 -0.67
CA LEU A 24 -20.81 -3.74 -1.30
C LEU A 24 -22.32 -3.45 -1.46
N LYS A 25 -23.13 -4.44 -1.79
CA LYS A 25 -24.59 -4.29 -1.85
C LYS A 25 -25.17 -3.93 -0.47
N GLY A 26 -24.57 -4.46 0.60
CA GLY A 26 -24.92 -4.11 1.96
C GLY A 26 -24.65 -2.63 2.26
N ILE A 27 -23.54 -2.09 1.82
CA ILE A 27 -23.24 -0.66 1.94
C ILE A 27 -24.27 0.15 1.16
N THR A 28 -24.54 -0.21 -0.08
CA THR A 28 -25.56 0.45 -0.92
C THR A 28 -26.93 0.47 -0.24
N SER A 29 -27.32 -0.63 0.41
CA SER A 29 -28.61 -0.73 1.13
C SER A 29 -28.73 0.18 2.35
N ARG A 30 -27.61 0.70 2.86
CA ARG A 30 -27.53 1.55 4.06
C ARG A 30 -27.20 3.01 3.76
N LEU A 31 -27.16 3.41 2.50
CA LEU A 31 -26.80 4.79 2.13
C LEU A 31 -27.76 5.83 2.67
N ASP A 32 -29.07 5.54 2.75
CA ASP A 32 -30.05 6.46 3.35
C ASP A 32 -29.74 6.70 4.83
N TYR A 33 -29.45 5.63 5.57
CA TYR A 33 -29.02 5.74 6.96
C TYR A 33 -27.77 6.62 7.12
N LEU A 34 -26.78 6.42 6.27
CA LEU A 34 -25.53 7.18 6.32
C LEU A 34 -25.74 8.66 5.93
N ALA A 35 -26.60 8.93 4.96
CA ALA A 35 -26.98 10.31 4.59
C ALA A 35 -27.75 11.00 5.73
N ASP A 36 -28.70 10.31 6.35
CA ASP A 36 -29.48 10.84 7.49
C ASP A 36 -28.62 11.08 8.72
N LEU A 37 -27.54 10.30 8.89
CA LEU A 37 -26.57 10.49 9.98
C LEU A 37 -25.78 11.81 9.80
N GLY A 38 -25.76 12.39 8.59
CA GLY A 38 -25.09 13.66 8.30
C GLY A 38 -23.62 13.54 7.98
N VAL A 39 -23.17 12.38 7.51
CA VAL A 39 -21.81 12.19 7.00
C VAL A 39 -21.68 12.69 5.56
N ASP A 40 -20.50 13.13 5.16
CA ASP A 40 -20.21 13.67 3.82
C ASP A 40 -19.43 12.68 2.96
N VAL A 41 -18.54 11.92 3.57
CA VAL A 41 -17.60 11.04 2.89
C VAL A 41 -17.57 9.67 3.55
N LEU A 42 -17.66 8.64 2.74
CA LEU A 42 -17.48 7.24 3.15
C LEU A 42 -16.09 6.78 2.75
N TRP A 43 -15.26 6.43 3.71
CA TRP A 43 -14.00 5.75 3.47
C TRP A 43 -14.18 4.25 3.63
N LEU A 44 -13.93 3.50 2.55
CA LEU A 44 -13.98 2.05 2.55
C LEU A 44 -12.58 1.49 2.85
N SER A 45 -12.47 0.61 3.84
CA SER A 45 -11.31 -0.27 3.95
C SER A 45 -11.19 -1.13 2.67
N PRO A 46 -9.99 -1.69 2.35
CA PRO A 46 -9.76 -2.30 1.05
C PRO A 46 -10.79 -3.35 0.65
N VAL A 47 -11.31 -3.25 -0.58
CA VAL A 47 -12.25 -4.20 -1.19
C VAL A 47 -11.70 -4.85 -2.46
N TYR A 48 -10.47 -4.53 -2.82
CA TYR A 48 -9.77 -5.11 -3.96
C TYR A 48 -9.53 -6.62 -3.78
N ARG A 49 -9.22 -7.32 -4.86
CA ARG A 49 -8.80 -8.72 -4.76
C ARG A 49 -7.62 -8.87 -3.80
N SER A 50 -7.76 -9.80 -2.87
CA SER A 50 -6.80 -10.05 -1.81
C SER A 50 -6.90 -11.48 -1.30
N PRO A 51 -5.77 -12.16 -1.00
CA PRO A 51 -5.78 -13.41 -0.24
C PRO A 51 -6.23 -13.25 1.21
N GLN A 52 -6.42 -12.01 1.69
CA GLN A 52 -6.90 -11.69 3.05
C GLN A 52 -5.93 -12.09 4.17
N ASP A 53 -4.63 -12.07 3.90
CA ASP A 53 -3.59 -12.29 4.90
C ASP A 53 -3.60 -11.17 5.96
N ASP A 54 -3.82 -9.94 5.51
CA ASP A 54 -3.88 -8.74 6.37
C ASP A 54 -5.19 -7.96 6.13
N ASN A 55 -6.33 -8.64 6.23
CA ASN A 55 -7.67 -8.04 6.14
C ASN A 55 -7.90 -7.16 4.90
N GLY A 56 -7.29 -7.52 3.78
CA GLY A 56 -7.42 -6.81 2.51
C GLY A 56 -6.27 -5.83 2.20
N TYR A 57 -5.37 -5.58 3.15
CA TYR A 57 -4.19 -4.73 2.92
C TYR A 57 -3.05 -5.44 2.18
N ASP A 58 -3.26 -6.68 1.76
CA ASP A 58 -2.43 -7.49 0.87
C ASP A 58 -3.14 -7.61 -0.48
N ILE A 59 -2.93 -6.64 -1.37
CA ILE A 59 -3.70 -6.51 -2.61
C ILE A 59 -3.05 -7.32 -3.73
N SER A 60 -3.82 -8.24 -4.33
CA SER A 60 -3.39 -9.07 -5.46
C SER A 60 -3.82 -8.52 -6.84
N ASP A 61 -4.84 -7.67 -6.90
CA ASP A 61 -5.26 -6.94 -8.09
C ASP A 61 -5.94 -5.64 -7.69
N TYR A 62 -5.36 -4.51 -8.07
CA TYR A 62 -5.89 -3.18 -7.75
C TYR A 62 -7.12 -2.78 -8.57
N GLN A 63 -7.36 -3.40 -9.70
CA GLN A 63 -8.41 -3.02 -10.66
C GLN A 63 -9.56 -4.03 -10.70
N ASP A 64 -9.76 -4.75 -9.62
CA ASP A 64 -10.89 -5.66 -9.45
C ASP A 64 -11.37 -5.66 -7.99
N ILE A 65 -12.59 -6.11 -7.79
CA ILE A 65 -13.18 -6.28 -6.46
C ILE A 65 -13.07 -7.75 -6.05
N ASP A 66 -12.71 -7.98 -4.79
CA ASP A 66 -12.68 -9.33 -4.24
C ASP A 66 -14.10 -9.93 -4.26
N PRO A 67 -14.28 -11.15 -4.79
CA PRO A 67 -15.59 -11.83 -4.83
C PRO A 67 -16.27 -11.91 -3.46
N LEU A 68 -15.49 -11.87 -2.38
CA LEU A 68 -16.02 -11.81 -1.01
C LEU A 68 -16.95 -10.61 -0.79
N PHE A 69 -16.66 -9.48 -1.43
CA PHE A 69 -17.39 -8.23 -1.28
C PHE A 69 -18.33 -7.90 -2.42
N GLY A 70 -18.17 -8.53 -3.57
CA GLY A 70 -18.99 -8.31 -4.75
C GLY A 70 -18.21 -8.21 -6.05
N THR A 71 -18.69 -7.36 -6.95
CA THR A 71 -18.15 -7.17 -8.29
C THR A 71 -17.83 -5.69 -8.57
N LEU A 72 -17.17 -5.41 -9.70
CA LEU A 72 -16.98 -4.02 -10.17
C LEU A 72 -18.32 -3.33 -10.44
N GLU A 73 -19.31 -4.05 -10.93
CA GLU A 73 -20.67 -3.52 -11.16
C GLU A 73 -21.33 -3.14 -9.83
N ASP A 74 -21.15 -3.93 -8.77
CA ASP A 74 -21.62 -3.58 -7.42
C ASP A 74 -20.93 -2.31 -6.90
N MET A 75 -19.66 -2.12 -7.19
CA MET A 75 -18.93 -0.89 -6.84
C MET A 75 -19.44 0.31 -7.65
N ASP A 76 -19.70 0.15 -8.94
CA ASP A 76 -20.28 1.20 -9.78
C ASP A 76 -21.67 1.64 -9.28
N GLU A 77 -22.50 0.68 -8.88
CA GLU A 77 -23.80 0.94 -8.28
C GLU A 77 -23.66 1.72 -6.97
N LEU A 78 -22.73 1.31 -6.10
CA LEU A 78 -22.45 2.01 -4.85
C LEU A 78 -22.06 3.47 -5.11
N LEU A 79 -21.16 3.72 -6.07
CA LEU A 79 -20.72 5.08 -6.44
C LEU A 79 -21.91 5.93 -6.93
N ALA A 80 -22.71 5.39 -7.86
CA ALA A 80 -23.85 6.10 -8.41
C ALA A 80 -24.89 6.43 -7.32
N GLU A 81 -25.22 5.47 -6.47
CA GLU A 81 -26.23 5.65 -5.42
C GLU A 81 -25.74 6.57 -4.30
N ALA A 82 -24.44 6.54 -3.96
CA ALA A 82 -23.84 7.46 -3.01
C ALA A 82 -23.89 8.91 -3.55
N HIS A 83 -23.49 9.11 -4.80
CA HIS A 83 -23.49 10.43 -5.42
C HIS A 83 -24.90 11.04 -5.54
N LYS A 84 -25.92 10.23 -5.80
CA LYS A 84 -27.32 10.70 -5.79
C LYS A 84 -27.73 11.28 -4.44
N ARG A 85 -27.13 10.84 -3.34
CA ARG A 85 -27.40 11.30 -1.97
C ARG A 85 -26.41 12.37 -1.50
N GLY A 86 -25.53 12.85 -2.38
CA GLY A 86 -24.48 13.82 -2.05
C GLY A 86 -23.35 13.25 -1.22
N LEU A 87 -23.25 11.93 -1.09
CA LEU A 87 -22.15 11.23 -0.40
C LEU A 87 -20.99 11.01 -1.37
N LYS A 88 -19.78 11.19 -0.87
CA LYS A 88 -18.53 10.87 -1.57
C LYS A 88 -17.97 9.53 -1.12
N ILE A 89 -17.27 8.86 -2.02
CA ILE A 89 -16.58 7.59 -1.73
C ILE A 89 -15.08 7.77 -1.88
N VAL A 90 -14.35 7.47 -0.81
CA VAL A 90 -12.89 7.43 -0.76
C VAL A 90 -12.47 5.98 -0.58
N MET A 91 -11.59 5.50 -1.45
CA MET A 91 -11.02 4.15 -1.37
C MET A 91 -9.66 4.16 -0.70
N ASP A 92 -9.29 3.04 -0.12
CA ASP A 92 -7.96 2.86 0.46
C ASP A 92 -6.91 2.67 -0.65
N LEU A 93 -5.81 3.40 -0.59
CA LEU A 93 -4.68 3.28 -1.50
C LEU A 93 -3.52 2.62 -0.75
N VAL A 94 -3.28 1.36 -1.03
CA VAL A 94 -2.24 0.55 -0.39
C VAL A 94 -1.14 0.29 -1.42
N VAL A 95 -0.14 1.16 -1.47
CA VAL A 95 0.89 1.16 -2.52
C VAL A 95 2.32 1.14 -2.00
N ASN A 96 2.51 1.05 -0.67
CA ASN A 96 3.81 0.72 -0.12
C ASN A 96 4.23 -0.71 -0.48
N HIS A 97 3.27 -1.63 -0.53
CA HIS A 97 3.46 -3.06 -0.79
C HIS A 97 2.28 -3.62 -1.59
N THR A 98 2.44 -4.81 -2.13
CA THR A 98 1.34 -5.61 -2.71
C THR A 98 1.27 -6.96 -1.99
N SER A 99 0.23 -7.77 -2.30
CA SER A 99 0.30 -9.20 -2.02
C SER A 99 1.46 -9.85 -2.80
N ASP A 100 2.06 -10.89 -2.24
CA ASP A 100 2.99 -11.76 -2.95
C ASP A 100 2.30 -12.53 -4.11
N GLU A 101 0.97 -12.60 -4.10
CA GLU A 101 0.17 -13.18 -5.18
C GLU A 101 -0.16 -12.18 -6.29
N HIS A 102 0.23 -10.91 -6.17
CA HIS A 102 0.09 -9.92 -7.23
C HIS A 102 0.92 -10.29 -8.46
N ALA A 103 0.35 -10.11 -9.64
CA ALA A 103 1.03 -10.44 -10.91
C ALA A 103 2.41 -9.76 -11.06
N TRP A 104 2.54 -8.52 -10.57
CA TRP A 104 3.81 -7.80 -10.57
C TRP A 104 4.88 -8.52 -9.75
N PHE A 105 4.52 -9.00 -8.56
CA PHE A 105 5.47 -9.72 -7.71
C PHE A 105 5.84 -11.08 -8.33
N GLN A 106 4.86 -11.82 -8.81
CA GLN A 106 5.10 -13.11 -9.45
C GLN A 106 6.02 -12.99 -10.67
N ALA A 107 5.84 -11.94 -11.48
CA ALA A 107 6.73 -11.63 -12.60
C ALA A 107 8.14 -11.25 -12.13
N SER A 108 8.27 -10.50 -11.04
CA SER A 108 9.56 -10.05 -10.49
C SER A 108 10.45 -11.20 -9.99
N ARG A 109 9.87 -12.37 -9.79
CA ARG A 109 10.62 -13.59 -9.42
C ARG A 109 11.49 -14.15 -10.56
N ASP A 110 11.33 -13.62 -11.76
CA ASP A 110 12.21 -13.85 -12.90
C ASP A 110 13.10 -12.61 -13.08
N LYS A 111 14.42 -12.80 -13.00
CA LYS A 111 15.42 -11.71 -13.13
C LYS A 111 15.45 -11.09 -14.51
N ASP A 112 14.98 -11.79 -15.53
CA ASP A 112 14.93 -11.32 -16.91
C ASP A 112 13.59 -10.64 -17.27
N ASP A 113 12.60 -10.68 -16.36
CA ASP A 113 11.32 -10.02 -16.57
C ASP A 113 11.44 -8.49 -16.39
N PRO A 114 10.69 -7.68 -17.17
CA PRO A 114 10.63 -6.22 -16.97
C PRO A 114 10.27 -5.77 -15.57
N HIS A 115 9.60 -6.61 -14.76
CA HIS A 115 9.24 -6.33 -13.37
C HIS A 115 10.33 -6.73 -12.36
N ALA A 116 11.50 -7.21 -12.81
CA ALA A 116 12.53 -7.75 -11.93
C ALA A 116 12.93 -6.78 -10.79
N ASP A 117 12.92 -5.47 -11.06
CA ASP A 117 13.31 -4.42 -10.11
C ASP A 117 12.12 -3.63 -9.53
N TRP A 118 10.89 -4.18 -9.60
CA TRP A 118 9.70 -3.52 -9.07
C TRP A 118 9.53 -3.67 -7.56
N TYR A 119 10.32 -4.59 -6.95
CA TYR A 119 10.37 -4.82 -5.50
C TYR A 119 11.82 -4.72 -5.04
N TRP A 120 12.02 -4.67 -3.74
CA TRP A 120 13.35 -4.60 -3.13
C TRP A 120 13.96 -5.99 -3.02
N TRP A 121 14.52 -6.47 -4.13
CA TRP A 121 15.23 -7.74 -4.19
C TRP A 121 16.71 -7.55 -3.90
N ARG A 122 17.31 -8.44 -3.11
CA ARG A 122 18.74 -8.45 -2.79
C ARG A 122 19.30 -9.86 -2.79
N PRO A 123 20.54 -10.05 -3.25
CA PRO A 123 21.24 -11.32 -3.05
C PRO A 123 21.50 -11.57 -1.56
N ALA A 124 21.85 -12.79 -1.22
CA ALA A 124 22.35 -13.12 0.11
C ALA A 124 23.57 -12.26 0.46
N ARG A 125 23.75 -12.01 1.75
CA ARG A 125 24.95 -11.33 2.26
C ARG A 125 26.20 -11.98 1.74
N PRO A 126 27.22 -11.22 1.27
CA PRO A 126 28.49 -11.80 0.79
C PRO A 126 29.11 -12.79 1.78
N GLY A 127 29.53 -13.93 1.26
CA GLY A 127 30.14 -14.99 2.06
C GLY A 127 29.17 -15.90 2.80
N HIS A 128 27.85 -15.73 2.63
CA HIS A 128 26.82 -16.58 3.21
C HIS A 128 26.09 -17.40 2.14
N GLU A 129 25.73 -18.62 2.50
CA GLU A 129 24.89 -19.48 1.64
C GLU A 129 23.46 -18.91 1.60
N PRO A 130 22.88 -18.65 0.41
CA PRO A 130 21.50 -18.19 0.30
C PRO A 130 20.50 -19.13 0.99
N GLY A 131 19.54 -18.57 1.71
CA GLY A 131 18.51 -19.34 2.43
C GLY A 131 18.97 -19.91 3.77
N THR A 132 20.17 -19.60 4.23
CA THR A 132 20.68 -20.02 5.55
C THR A 132 20.58 -18.89 6.57
N PRO A 133 20.51 -19.21 7.89
CA PRO A 133 20.49 -18.18 8.93
C PRO A 133 21.70 -17.23 8.85
N GLY A 134 21.44 -15.93 8.93
CA GLY A 134 22.47 -14.89 8.85
C GLY A 134 22.82 -14.43 7.43
N ALA A 135 22.20 -15.02 6.40
CA ALA A 135 22.41 -14.67 5.00
C ALA A 135 21.53 -13.50 4.53
N GLU A 136 20.63 -13.01 5.37
CA GLU A 136 19.76 -11.87 5.06
C GLU A 136 20.60 -10.63 4.73
N PRO A 137 20.14 -9.78 3.76
CA PRO A 137 20.91 -8.63 3.30
C PRO A 137 21.31 -7.63 4.37
N ASN A 138 20.43 -7.40 5.36
CA ASN A 138 20.72 -6.65 6.60
C ASN A 138 19.94 -7.24 7.76
N GLN A 139 20.01 -6.60 8.94
CA GLN A 139 19.40 -7.11 10.16
C GLN A 139 18.04 -6.51 10.48
N TRP A 140 17.32 -5.94 9.50
CA TRP A 140 16.02 -5.37 9.74
C TRP A 140 14.97 -6.41 10.12
N GLY A 141 14.15 -6.04 11.11
CA GLY A 141 12.99 -6.83 11.54
C GLY A 141 11.69 -6.32 10.91
N SER A 142 10.78 -7.25 10.64
CA SER A 142 9.42 -6.95 10.22
C SER A 142 8.58 -6.42 11.40
N TYR A 143 7.62 -5.55 11.13
CA TYR A 143 6.66 -5.10 12.16
C TYR A 143 5.78 -6.25 12.68
N PHE A 144 5.61 -7.31 11.93
CA PHE A 144 4.87 -8.51 12.33
C PHE A 144 5.77 -9.59 12.95
N GLY A 145 7.04 -9.27 13.22
CA GLY A 145 8.01 -10.14 13.84
C GLY A 145 8.89 -10.91 12.85
N GLY A 146 10.08 -11.29 13.32
CA GLY A 146 11.07 -11.96 12.48
C GLY A 146 11.83 -11.03 11.53
N SER A 147 12.60 -11.61 10.62
CA SER A 147 13.34 -10.85 9.61
C SER A 147 12.40 -10.09 8.66
N ALA A 148 12.81 -8.89 8.25
CA ALA A 148 12.17 -8.14 7.17
C ALA A 148 12.53 -8.68 5.77
N TRP A 149 13.30 -9.74 5.69
CA TRP A 149 13.76 -10.37 4.45
C TRP A 149 13.28 -11.82 4.37
N GLU A 150 12.67 -12.17 3.23
CA GLU A 150 12.24 -13.53 2.92
C GLU A 150 13.02 -14.05 1.72
N TYR A 151 13.56 -15.26 1.83
CA TYR A 151 14.28 -15.91 0.74
C TYR A 151 13.29 -16.55 -0.24
N ASP A 152 13.45 -16.26 -1.53
CA ASP A 152 12.70 -16.91 -2.61
C ASP A 152 13.62 -17.87 -3.36
N PRO A 153 13.44 -19.20 -3.22
CA PRO A 153 14.27 -20.18 -3.89
C PRO A 153 14.12 -20.15 -5.43
N LYS A 154 13.01 -19.65 -5.96
CA LYS A 154 12.81 -19.51 -7.42
C LYS A 154 13.75 -18.45 -8.00
N ARG A 155 13.84 -17.29 -7.35
CA ARG A 155 14.74 -16.21 -7.77
C ARG A 155 16.16 -16.41 -7.22
N GLY A 156 16.32 -17.10 -6.10
CA GLY A 156 17.59 -17.28 -5.41
C GLY A 156 18.05 -16.01 -4.69
N GLU A 157 17.12 -15.12 -4.37
CA GLU A 157 17.38 -13.86 -3.67
C GLU A 157 16.33 -13.61 -2.59
N TYR A 158 16.55 -12.57 -1.78
CA TYR A 158 15.64 -12.11 -0.74
C TYR A 158 14.83 -10.93 -1.22
N PHE A 159 13.55 -10.86 -0.80
CA PHE A 159 12.75 -9.66 -0.94
C PHE A 159 12.44 -9.03 0.42
N PHE A 160 12.35 -7.70 0.42
CA PHE A 160 12.06 -6.90 1.60
C PHE A 160 10.56 -6.78 1.85
N HIS A 161 10.16 -6.92 3.11
CA HIS A 161 8.79 -6.69 3.58
C HIS A 161 8.80 -6.02 4.96
N GLN A 162 8.19 -4.86 5.09
CA GLN A 162 8.05 -4.22 6.40
C GLN A 162 6.99 -4.91 7.27
N TYR A 163 5.95 -5.44 6.62
CA TYR A 163 4.81 -6.11 7.25
C TYR A 163 4.91 -7.63 7.10
N SER A 164 3.82 -8.30 6.74
CA SER A 164 3.86 -9.74 6.49
C SER A 164 4.82 -10.11 5.36
N LYS A 165 5.42 -11.30 5.44
CA LYS A 165 6.18 -11.89 4.32
C LYS A 165 5.32 -12.08 3.06
N LYS A 166 4.00 -12.00 3.20
CA LYS A 166 3.06 -11.99 2.07
C LYS A 166 2.78 -10.58 1.53
N GLN A 167 3.47 -9.56 2.02
CA GLN A 167 3.31 -8.16 1.63
C GLN A 167 4.67 -7.54 1.22
N PRO A 168 5.26 -8.00 0.10
CA PRO A 168 6.53 -7.46 -0.39
C PRO A 168 6.43 -5.97 -0.70
N ASP A 169 7.42 -5.19 -0.29
CA ASP A 169 7.49 -3.76 -0.50
C ASP A 169 7.81 -3.41 -1.96
N LEU A 170 7.01 -2.52 -2.54
CA LEU A 170 7.26 -1.95 -3.87
C LEU A 170 8.48 -1.02 -3.87
N ASN A 171 9.28 -1.11 -4.91
CA ASN A 171 10.44 -0.24 -5.11
C ASN A 171 10.04 1.06 -5.83
N TRP A 172 9.69 2.09 -5.06
CA TRP A 172 9.30 3.39 -5.61
C TRP A 172 10.46 4.19 -6.22
N GLU A 173 11.71 3.80 -6.01
CA GLU A 173 12.84 4.35 -6.74
C GLU A 173 12.72 4.06 -8.25
N ASN A 174 12.07 2.96 -8.62
CA ASN A 174 11.82 2.60 -10.00
C ASN A 174 10.65 3.42 -10.58
N PRO A 175 10.88 4.27 -11.61
CA PRO A 175 9.81 5.09 -12.18
C PRO A 175 8.69 4.28 -12.84
N GLU A 176 8.95 3.06 -13.29
CA GLU A 176 7.90 2.20 -13.87
C GLU A 176 6.89 1.74 -12.81
N VAL A 177 7.33 1.55 -11.56
CA VAL A 177 6.43 1.29 -10.43
C VAL A 177 5.51 2.48 -10.21
N ARG A 178 6.06 3.70 -10.15
CA ARG A 178 5.27 4.92 -9.95
C ARG A 178 4.26 5.13 -11.07
N LYS A 179 4.66 4.95 -12.33
CA LYS A 179 3.75 5.03 -13.50
C LYS A 179 2.59 4.03 -13.39
N ALA A 180 2.87 2.79 -13.01
CA ALA A 180 1.84 1.77 -12.87
C ALA A 180 0.86 2.10 -11.75
N VAL A 181 1.35 2.62 -10.62
CA VAL A 181 0.51 3.09 -9.51
C VAL A 181 -0.39 4.24 -9.95
N TYR A 182 0.17 5.27 -10.60
CA TYR A 182 -0.63 6.42 -11.06
C TYR A 182 -1.64 6.04 -12.15
N LYS A 183 -1.31 5.10 -13.03
CA LYS A 183 -2.25 4.55 -14.00
C LYS A 183 -3.44 3.88 -13.33
N MET A 184 -3.19 3.09 -12.30
CA MET A 184 -4.23 2.44 -11.51
C MET A 184 -5.09 3.47 -10.75
N MET A 185 -4.47 4.50 -10.16
CA MET A 185 -5.19 5.57 -9.47
C MET A 185 -6.10 6.34 -10.44
N ASN A 186 -5.60 6.70 -11.61
CA ASN A 186 -6.40 7.35 -12.65
C ASN A 186 -7.59 6.48 -13.08
N TRP A 187 -7.40 5.18 -13.22
CA TRP A 187 -8.47 4.25 -13.57
C TRP A 187 -9.62 4.30 -12.55
N TRP A 188 -9.31 4.36 -11.26
CA TRP A 188 -10.32 4.49 -10.22
C TRP A 188 -10.97 5.88 -10.19
N MET A 189 -10.18 6.96 -10.34
CA MET A 189 -10.70 8.31 -10.40
C MET A 189 -11.63 8.51 -11.62
N ASP A 190 -11.26 7.96 -12.77
CA ASP A 190 -12.08 7.99 -13.99
C ASP A 190 -13.35 7.13 -13.85
N ARG A 191 -13.32 6.10 -13.00
CA ARG A 191 -14.48 5.29 -12.66
C ARG A 191 -15.45 6.01 -11.72
N GLY A 192 -15.03 7.06 -11.05
CA GLY A 192 -15.90 7.96 -10.30
C GLY A 192 -15.69 7.96 -8.79
N ILE A 193 -14.62 7.38 -8.26
CA ILE A 193 -14.30 7.56 -6.84
C ILE A 193 -13.90 9.02 -6.57
N ASP A 194 -14.03 9.46 -5.34
CA ASP A 194 -13.84 10.85 -4.94
C ASP A 194 -12.51 11.10 -4.23
N GLY A 195 -11.57 10.18 -4.33
CA GLY A 195 -10.25 10.29 -3.77
C GLY A 195 -9.79 9.05 -3.03
N PHE A 196 -8.67 9.18 -2.31
CA PHE A 196 -8.01 8.07 -1.62
C PHE A 196 -7.68 8.39 -0.17
N ARG A 197 -7.85 7.40 0.69
CA ARG A 197 -7.11 7.32 1.95
C ARG A 197 -5.83 6.54 1.66
N MET A 198 -4.68 7.16 1.87
CA MET A 198 -3.39 6.62 1.49
C MET A 198 -2.74 5.93 2.67
N ASP A 199 -2.72 4.60 2.62
CA ASP A 199 -2.16 3.72 3.65
C ASP A 199 -0.64 3.90 3.73
N VAL A 200 -0.14 4.15 4.94
CA VAL A 200 1.29 4.33 5.28
C VAL A 200 2.10 5.06 4.20
N ILE A 201 1.53 6.09 3.61
CA ILE A 201 2.05 6.73 2.40
C ILE A 201 3.48 7.27 2.56
N THR A 202 3.89 7.62 3.75
CA THR A 202 5.25 8.09 4.01
C THR A 202 6.31 7.00 3.90
N GLN A 203 5.91 5.73 3.86
CA GLN A 203 6.82 4.59 3.79
C GLN A 203 7.25 4.21 2.36
N VAL A 204 6.65 4.82 1.34
CA VAL A 204 7.02 4.54 -0.06
C VAL A 204 8.41 5.04 -0.43
N SER A 205 8.91 6.09 0.24
CA SER A 205 10.28 6.58 0.07
C SER A 205 11.18 6.01 1.16
N LYS A 206 12.18 5.26 0.75
CA LYS A 206 13.16 4.65 1.65
C LYS A 206 14.52 5.32 1.47
N THR A 207 15.29 5.41 2.55
CA THR A 207 16.64 5.95 2.51
C THR A 207 17.59 4.93 1.91
N VAL A 208 18.30 5.35 0.87
CA VAL A 208 19.39 4.58 0.26
C VAL A 208 20.65 5.43 0.17
N ASP A 209 21.81 4.79 0.09
CA ASP A 209 23.05 5.50 -0.21
C ASP A 209 23.15 5.81 -1.72
N LYS A 210 24.24 6.47 -2.14
CA LYS A 210 24.47 6.83 -3.54
C LYS A 210 24.55 5.64 -4.49
N ASN A 211 24.75 4.42 -3.98
CA ASN A 211 24.82 3.17 -4.74
C ASN A 211 23.47 2.41 -4.71
N GLY A 212 22.44 2.97 -4.10
CA GLY A 212 21.14 2.35 -3.97
C GLY A 212 21.06 1.26 -2.88
N LYS A 213 22.04 1.21 -1.98
CA LYS A 213 22.04 0.27 -0.86
C LYS A 213 21.24 0.80 0.32
N LEU A 214 20.55 -0.10 0.98
CA LEU A 214 19.82 0.19 2.22
C LEU A 214 20.79 0.16 3.41
N PRO A 215 20.55 0.98 4.46
CA PRO A 215 21.37 0.96 5.67
C PRO A 215 21.52 -0.44 6.25
N GLY A 216 22.73 -0.77 6.66
CA GLY A 216 23.07 -2.10 7.19
C GLY A 216 23.39 -3.18 6.15
N GLU A 217 23.21 -2.92 4.86
CA GLU A 217 23.75 -3.79 3.81
C GLU A 217 25.29 -3.68 3.75
N ASP A 218 25.98 -4.77 3.43
CA ASP A 218 27.43 -4.79 3.29
C ASP A 218 27.88 -3.75 2.23
N GLY A 219 28.76 -2.85 2.66
CA GLY A 219 29.29 -1.79 1.80
C GLY A 219 28.33 -0.60 1.61
N CYS A 220 27.24 -0.51 2.37
CA CYS A 220 26.45 0.72 2.45
C CYS A 220 27.23 1.81 3.20
N GLU A 221 27.17 3.05 2.69
CA GLU A 221 27.85 4.19 3.32
C GLU A 221 27.08 4.73 4.55
N ILE A 222 25.82 4.31 4.71
CA ILE A 222 24.97 4.69 5.85
C ILE A 222 25.00 3.58 6.88
N GLU A 223 25.49 3.91 8.08
CA GLU A 223 25.47 3.00 9.21
C GLU A 223 24.06 2.80 9.74
N ASP A 224 23.66 1.57 10.00
CA ASP A 224 22.35 1.25 10.56
C ASP A 224 22.33 1.44 12.08
N TYR A 225 21.12 1.51 12.63
CA TYR A 225 20.92 1.50 14.07
C TYR A 225 21.30 0.14 14.70
N PRO A 226 21.67 0.13 15.98
CA PRO A 226 21.98 -1.11 16.67
C PRO A 226 20.83 -2.11 16.66
N VAL A 227 21.19 -3.36 16.64
CA VAL A 227 20.25 -4.48 16.82
C VAL A 227 19.67 -4.42 18.23
N GLY A 228 18.33 -4.52 18.31
CA GLY A 228 17.60 -4.58 19.57
C GLY A 228 17.64 -5.94 20.26
N GLU A 229 16.93 -6.07 21.38
CA GLU A 229 16.90 -7.30 22.17
C GLU A 229 16.34 -8.52 21.42
N GLU A 230 15.48 -8.29 20.43
CA GLU A 230 14.89 -9.35 19.59
C GLU A 230 15.82 -9.85 18.47
N GLY A 231 17.03 -9.30 18.38
CA GLY A 231 18.01 -9.70 17.36
C GLY A 231 17.85 -8.99 16.02
N TYR A 232 17.00 -7.96 15.94
CA TYR A 232 16.77 -7.17 14.72
C TYR A 232 16.94 -5.67 14.99
N SER A 233 17.31 -4.91 13.95
CA SER A 233 17.22 -3.45 13.94
C SER A 233 15.89 -3.01 13.29
N SER A 234 15.43 -1.81 13.63
CA SER A 234 14.19 -1.28 13.09
C SER A 234 14.42 -0.64 11.72
N PRO A 235 13.64 -0.99 10.69
CA PRO A 235 13.67 -0.29 9.42
C PRO A 235 13.00 1.10 9.48
N PHE A 236 12.18 1.36 10.48
CA PHE A 236 11.31 2.55 10.56
C PHE A 236 12.04 3.87 10.33
N PRO A 237 13.21 4.15 10.95
CA PRO A 237 13.90 5.42 10.73
C PRO A 237 14.34 5.65 9.27
N TRP A 238 14.51 4.59 8.51
CA TRP A 238 14.99 4.63 7.13
C TRP A 238 13.88 4.46 6.08
N CYS A 239 12.75 3.88 6.49
CA CYS A 239 11.64 3.50 5.62
C CYS A 239 10.36 4.30 5.91
N SER A 240 10.46 5.44 6.61
CA SER A 240 9.35 6.36 6.85
C SER A 240 9.81 7.79 6.64
N ASP A 241 8.99 8.60 5.95
CA ASP A 241 9.32 9.98 5.60
C ASP A 241 10.71 10.10 4.93
N GLY A 242 10.97 9.22 3.98
CA GLY A 242 12.27 9.14 3.30
C GLY A 242 12.56 10.36 2.41
N PRO A 243 13.79 10.48 1.91
CA PRO A 243 14.30 11.73 1.30
C PRO A 243 13.59 12.15 0.00
N ARG A 244 12.88 11.24 -0.66
CA ARG A 244 12.16 11.51 -1.92
C ARG A 244 10.64 11.56 -1.77
N ILE A 245 10.12 11.56 -0.55
CA ILE A 245 8.67 11.51 -0.35
C ILE A 245 7.95 12.72 -0.98
N ASP A 246 8.47 13.91 -0.82
CA ASP A 246 7.89 15.12 -1.40
C ASP A 246 7.89 15.09 -2.93
N GLU A 247 8.97 14.57 -3.53
CA GLU A 247 9.08 14.37 -4.98
C GLU A 247 8.00 13.41 -5.48
N PHE A 248 7.84 12.27 -4.80
CA PHE A 248 6.85 11.25 -5.18
C PHE A 248 5.41 11.74 -5.03
N LEU A 249 5.11 12.46 -3.95
CA LEU A 249 3.77 13.04 -3.74
C LEU A 249 3.47 14.16 -4.73
N ALA A 250 4.45 15.01 -5.04
CA ALA A 250 4.29 16.04 -6.07
C ALA A 250 4.07 15.44 -7.46
N GLU A 251 4.80 14.36 -7.79
CA GLU A 251 4.59 13.60 -9.03
C GLU A 251 3.19 12.98 -9.07
N MET A 252 2.76 12.32 -8.00
CA MET A 252 1.41 11.75 -7.87
C MET A 252 0.34 12.82 -8.08
N ARG A 253 0.48 13.99 -7.45
CA ARG A 253 -0.45 15.11 -7.60
C ARG A 253 -0.55 15.55 -9.06
N ARG A 254 0.58 15.72 -9.72
CA ARG A 254 0.63 16.13 -11.14
C ARG A 254 0.01 15.08 -12.06
N GLU A 255 0.36 13.81 -11.87
CA GLU A 255 -0.05 12.73 -12.78
C GLU A 255 -1.51 12.26 -12.57
N VAL A 256 -2.06 12.45 -11.38
CA VAL A 256 -3.38 11.90 -11.03
C VAL A 256 -4.42 13.01 -10.76
N PHE A 257 -4.05 14.06 -10.05
CA PHE A 257 -5.03 15.01 -9.51
C PHE A 257 -5.06 16.37 -10.21
N GLU A 258 -4.05 16.71 -10.99
CA GLU A 258 -4.03 17.97 -11.71
C GLU A 258 -5.21 18.09 -12.69
N GLY A 259 -5.95 19.18 -12.59
CA GLY A 259 -7.17 19.40 -13.38
C GLY A 259 -8.42 18.69 -12.86
N ARG A 260 -8.35 17.92 -11.78
CA ARG A 260 -9.51 17.35 -11.09
C ARG A 260 -9.96 18.26 -9.97
N GLU A 261 -11.26 18.29 -9.70
CA GLU A 261 -11.86 19.07 -8.63
C GLU A 261 -12.77 18.19 -7.76
N GLY A 262 -13.04 18.64 -6.54
CA GLY A 262 -14.03 18.01 -5.66
C GLY A 262 -13.61 16.68 -5.05
N TYR A 263 -12.36 16.28 -5.19
CA TYR A 263 -11.81 15.09 -4.56
C TYR A 263 -11.31 15.37 -3.14
N MET A 264 -11.18 14.32 -2.35
CA MET A 264 -10.59 14.35 -1.02
C MET A 264 -9.52 13.25 -0.90
N ASN A 265 -8.31 13.64 -0.55
CA ASN A 265 -7.25 12.71 -0.18
C ASN A 265 -6.88 12.90 1.28
N VAL A 266 -6.55 11.80 1.97
CA VAL A 266 -6.01 11.82 3.32
C VAL A 266 -4.91 10.76 3.42
N GLY A 267 -3.76 11.14 3.97
CA GLY A 267 -2.62 10.25 4.16
C GLY A 267 -2.55 9.74 5.59
N GLU A 268 -2.37 8.44 5.75
CA GLU A 268 -1.79 7.91 6.98
C GLU A 268 -0.28 8.09 6.89
N ALA A 269 0.26 8.91 7.78
CA ALA A 269 1.63 9.42 7.66
C ALA A 269 2.46 9.11 8.91
N PRO A 270 2.81 7.82 9.15
CA PRO A 270 3.65 7.47 10.29
C PRO A 270 5.02 8.15 10.19
N GLY A 271 5.54 8.62 11.33
CA GLY A 271 6.85 9.27 11.42
C GLY A 271 6.88 10.77 11.11
N ILE A 272 5.77 11.35 10.63
CA ILE A 272 5.71 12.80 10.38
C ILE A 272 5.54 13.58 11.69
N THR A 273 6.31 14.66 11.81
CA THR A 273 6.17 15.64 12.91
C THR A 273 5.21 16.77 12.52
N PRO A 274 4.63 17.51 13.50
CA PRO A 274 3.77 18.67 13.19
C PRO A 274 4.41 19.71 12.28
N ALA A 275 5.71 19.98 12.45
CA ALA A 275 6.46 20.91 11.60
C ALA A 275 6.59 20.42 10.15
N ARG A 276 6.56 19.11 9.93
CA ARG A 276 6.63 18.49 8.60
C ARG A 276 5.29 18.49 7.88
N ASN A 277 4.18 18.46 8.63
CA ASN A 277 2.81 18.46 8.06
C ASN A 277 2.49 19.73 7.26
N GLU A 278 3.15 20.84 7.52
CA GLU A 278 2.91 22.10 6.80
C GLU A 278 3.35 22.04 5.34
N HIS A 279 4.13 21.04 4.96
CA HIS A 279 4.67 20.87 3.60
C HIS A 279 3.93 19.80 2.76
N VAL A 280 3.02 19.05 3.36
CA VAL A 280 2.33 17.90 2.72
C VAL A 280 0.89 18.22 2.33
N THR A 281 0.41 19.45 2.54
CA THR A 281 -0.96 19.91 2.22
C THR A 281 -1.07 20.61 0.87
#